data_b69e1f91ef3c43fe161c5feaa8fc4895
#
_entry.id   b69e1f91ef3c43fe161c5feaa8fc4895
#
_cell.length_a   1.000
_cell.length_b   1.000
_cell.length_c   1.000
_cell.angle_alpha   90.00
_cell.angle_beta   90.00
_cell.angle_gamma   90.00
#
_symmetry.space_group_name_H-M   'P 1'
#
loop_
_entity.id
_entity.type
_entity.pdbx_description
1 polymer ?
#
loop_
_entity_poly.entity_id
_entity_poly.type
_entity_poly.pdbx_seq_one_letter_code
_entity_poly.pdbx_strand_id
1 'polypeptide(L)'
;MILLEGVAKSIGDLKRRGFMVCIVTNQSAISRGLWDEVQLSSIHSKMQELLLDLDNDANIDLIITCPHRQIDRCNCRKPMPGMLYLGHSQLRENLSLQNGLNIDIKIPNDAVRINWWKDKPAPINDFDFIVGDRKSDLGAGWARGIRLFKVNPNIGLVQVIDRILDDTDCGDFFQPVR
;
A
#
# COMPACT_ATOMS: atom_id res chain seq x y z
N MET A 1 8.91 15.33 -11.66
CA MET A 1 7.79 14.59 -11.04
C MET A 1 6.60 15.52 -10.96
N ILE A 2 5.40 15.01 -11.25
CA ILE A 2 4.14 15.76 -11.12
C ILE A 2 3.24 14.90 -10.26
N LEU A 3 2.68 15.50 -9.20
CA LEU A 3 1.65 14.86 -8.37
C LEU A 3 0.28 14.99 -9.06
N LEU A 4 -0.59 14.02 -8.82
CA LEU A 4 -1.99 14.13 -9.23
C LEU A 4 -2.67 15.24 -8.41
N GLU A 5 -3.59 15.96 -9.05
CA GLU A 5 -4.33 17.03 -8.39
C GLU A 5 -5.11 16.51 -7.17
N GLY A 6 -5.04 17.23 -6.06
CA GLY A 6 -5.73 16.89 -4.81
C GLY A 6 -5.17 15.71 -4.02
N VAL A 7 -4.13 15.01 -4.52
CA VAL A 7 -3.57 13.83 -3.83
C VAL A 7 -3.01 14.18 -2.45
N ALA A 8 -2.31 15.31 -2.32
CA ALA A 8 -1.76 15.75 -1.02
C ALA A 8 -2.87 15.99 -0.01
N LYS A 9 -3.93 16.73 -0.40
CA LYS A 9 -5.10 16.94 0.46
C LYS A 9 -5.73 15.62 0.89
N SER A 10 -5.90 14.67 -0.03
CA SER A 10 -6.50 13.36 0.29
C SER A 10 -5.64 12.56 1.28
N ILE A 11 -4.30 12.61 1.16
CA ILE A 11 -3.38 11.99 2.12
C ILE A 11 -3.48 12.71 3.47
N GLY A 12 -3.47 14.04 3.49
CA GLY A 12 -3.65 14.83 4.71
C GLY A 12 -4.97 14.51 5.42
N ASP A 13 -6.08 14.36 4.68
CA ASP A 13 -7.38 13.97 5.24
C ASP A 13 -7.33 12.59 5.90
N LEU A 14 -6.65 11.60 5.28
CA LEU A 14 -6.40 10.29 5.88
C LEU A 14 -5.58 10.41 7.17
N LYS A 15 -4.50 11.18 7.15
CA LYS A 15 -3.64 11.38 8.32
C LYS A 15 -4.39 12.03 9.48
N ARG A 16 -5.19 13.05 9.22
CA ARG A 16 -6.06 13.73 10.21
C ARG A 16 -7.10 12.79 10.82
N ARG A 17 -7.51 11.74 10.10
CA ARG A 17 -8.40 10.67 10.59
C ARG A 17 -7.65 9.52 11.27
N GLY A 18 -6.33 9.64 11.45
CA GLY A 18 -5.50 8.66 12.16
C GLY A 18 -5.01 7.49 11.32
N PHE A 19 -5.21 7.51 10.00
CA PHE A 19 -4.65 6.48 9.12
C PHE A 19 -3.14 6.64 8.98
N MET A 20 -2.45 5.51 8.89
CA MET A 20 -1.06 5.44 8.44
C MET A 20 -1.03 5.14 6.93
N VAL A 21 -0.16 5.82 6.21
CA VAL A 21 -0.07 5.73 4.76
C VAL A 21 1.21 5.03 4.34
N CYS A 22 1.07 3.88 3.69
CA CYS A 22 2.18 3.10 3.15
C CYS A 22 2.09 2.99 1.63
N ILE A 23 3.16 3.37 0.92
CA ILE A 23 3.27 3.12 -0.52
C ILE A 23 3.92 1.75 -0.75
N VAL A 24 3.26 0.90 -1.53
CA VAL A 24 3.80 -0.40 -1.96
C VAL A 24 3.92 -0.45 -3.48
N THR A 25 5.14 -0.61 -4.00
CA THR A 25 5.39 -0.49 -5.44
C THR A 25 6.26 -1.60 -6.02
N ASN A 26 5.90 -2.08 -7.23
CA ASN A 26 6.72 -3.00 -8.03
C ASN A 26 7.67 -2.20 -8.92
N GLN A 27 8.97 -2.25 -8.64
CA GLN A 27 10.01 -1.49 -9.36
C GLN A 27 11.05 -2.41 -10.02
N SER A 28 10.60 -3.27 -10.93
CA SER A 28 11.50 -4.19 -11.64
C SER A 28 12.53 -3.51 -12.54
N ALA A 29 12.45 -2.23 -12.71
CA ALA A 29 13.45 -1.43 -13.40
C ALA A 29 14.82 -1.51 -12.69
N ILE A 30 14.84 -1.65 -11.36
CA ILE A 30 16.06 -1.84 -10.55
C ILE A 30 16.75 -3.15 -10.96
N SER A 31 16.05 -4.30 -10.94
CA SER A 31 16.62 -5.60 -11.35
C SER A 31 17.06 -5.64 -12.83
N ARG A 32 16.59 -4.71 -13.64
CA ARG A 32 17.01 -4.56 -15.05
C ARG A 32 18.14 -3.59 -15.23
N GLY A 33 18.64 -2.99 -14.15
CA GLY A 33 19.74 -2.01 -14.20
C GLY A 33 19.39 -0.69 -14.86
N LEU A 34 18.08 -0.33 -14.95
CA LEU A 34 17.65 0.91 -15.57
C LEU A 34 17.77 2.12 -14.63
N TRP A 35 17.70 1.87 -13.33
CA TRP A 35 18.01 2.81 -12.25
C TRP A 35 18.46 2.06 -11.00
N ASP A 36 19.14 2.78 -10.13
CA ASP A 36 19.65 2.25 -8.88
C ASP A 36 18.78 2.66 -7.67
N GLU A 37 19.12 2.16 -6.51
CA GLU A 37 18.42 2.45 -5.25
C GLU A 37 18.57 3.91 -4.85
N VAL A 38 19.70 4.56 -5.17
CA VAL A 38 19.96 5.98 -4.85
C VAL A 38 19.01 6.87 -5.64
N GLN A 39 18.84 6.59 -6.94
CA GLN A 39 17.91 7.31 -7.79
C GLN A 39 16.46 7.13 -7.30
N LEU A 40 16.08 5.90 -6.92
CA LEU A 40 14.75 5.65 -6.39
C LEU A 40 14.52 6.38 -5.06
N SER A 41 15.49 6.36 -4.16
CA SER A 41 15.43 7.11 -2.89
C SER A 41 15.26 8.61 -3.13
N SER A 42 15.99 9.18 -4.09
CA SER A 42 15.84 10.59 -4.47
C SER A 42 14.44 10.91 -4.99
N ILE A 43 13.85 10.00 -5.78
CA ILE A 43 12.48 10.13 -6.28
C ILE A 43 11.47 10.14 -5.11
N HIS A 44 11.63 9.23 -4.14
CA HIS A 44 10.78 9.15 -2.97
C HIS A 44 10.89 10.39 -2.08
N SER A 45 12.12 10.88 -1.86
CA SER A 45 12.35 12.12 -1.10
C SER A 45 11.69 13.32 -1.75
N LYS A 46 11.82 13.44 -3.08
CA LYS A 46 11.18 14.54 -3.81
C LYS A 46 9.66 14.45 -3.81
N MET A 47 9.12 13.24 -3.86
CA MET A 47 7.66 13.02 -3.73
C MET A 47 7.17 13.49 -2.36
N GLN A 48 7.85 13.09 -1.29
CA GLN A 48 7.51 13.49 0.08
C GLN A 48 7.57 15.00 0.28
N GLU A 49 8.61 15.66 -0.23
CA GLU A 49 8.74 17.11 -0.22
C GLU A 49 7.54 17.78 -0.91
N LEU A 50 7.23 17.39 -2.13
CA LEU A 50 6.11 17.95 -2.90
C LEU A 50 4.74 17.75 -2.23
N LEU A 51 4.53 16.61 -1.56
CA LEU A 51 3.30 16.35 -0.82
C LEU A 51 3.16 17.30 0.37
N LEU A 52 4.23 17.45 1.17
CA LEU A 52 4.26 18.30 2.35
C LEU A 52 4.19 19.80 2.01
N ASP A 53 4.72 20.21 0.85
CA ASP A 53 4.60 21.58 0.35
C ASP A 53 3.13 21.97 0.06
N LEU A 54 2.28 20.97 -0.28
CA LEU A 54 0.87 21.18 -0.62
C LEU A 54 -0.07 20.97 0.58
N ASP A 55 0.26 20.08 1.50
CA ASP A 55 -0.50 19.82 2.73
C ASP A 55 0.48 19.29 3.81
N ASN A 56 0.63 20.04 4.89
CA ASN A 56 1.59 19.74 5.97
C ASN A 56 1.35 18.38 6.65
N ASP A 57 0.13 17.83 6.53
CA ASP A 57 -0.23 16.52 7.07
C ASP A 57 -0.05 15.39 6.04
N ALA A 58 0.30 15.69 4.78
CA ALA A 58 0.42 14.69 3.72
C ALA A 58 1.72 13.86 3.83
N ASN A 59 2.02 13.36 5.01
CA ASN A 59 3.19 12.53 5.27
C ASN A 59 2.94 11.07 4.86
N ILE A 60 3.90 10.49 4.13
CA ILE A 60 3.95 9.05 3.86
C ILE A 60 4.77 8.39 4.98
N ASP A 61 4.14 7.48 5.73
CA ASP A 61 4.78 6.84 6.88
C ASP A 61 5.79 5.77 6.47
N LEU A 62 5.57 5.13 5.31
CA LEU A 62 6.43 4.04 4.84
C LEU A 62 6.35 3.89 3.33
N ILE A 63 7.48 3.55 2.70
CA ILE A 63 7.54 3.18 1.28
C ILE A 63 8.24 1.83 1.16
N ILE A 64 7.57 0.85 0.57
CA ILE A 64 8.12 -0.49 0.33
C ILE A 64 8.17 -0.76 -1.16
N THR A 65 9.34 -1.15 -1.62
CA THR A 65 9.61 -1.42 -3.02
C THR A 65 9.96 -2.88 -3.25
N CYS A 66 9.33 -3.52 -4.22
CA CYS A 66 9.77 -4.81 -4.74
C CYS A 66 10.59 -4.60 -6.02
N PRO A 67 11.91 -4.84 -6.01
CA PRO A 67 12.76 -4.67 -7.18
C PRO A 67 12.66 -5.84 -8.17
N HIS A 68 12.08 -6.96 -7.78
CA HIS A 68 12.13 -8.22 -8.53
C HIS A 68 11.27 -8.20 -9.79
N ARG A 69 11.69 -8.98 -10.78
CA ARG A 69 10.91 -9.23 -12.01
C ARG A 69 9.84 -10.29 -11.76
N GLN A 70 8.90 -10.42 -12.67
CA GLN A 70 7.84 -11.43 -12.57
C GLN A 70 8.39 -12.87 -12.58
N ILE A 71 9.45 -13.12 -13.35
CA ILE A 71 10.10 -14.42 -13.45
C ILE A 71 10.77 -14.86 -12.15
N ASP A 72 11.12 -13.93 -11.28
CA ASP A 72 11.79 -14.20 -10.00
C ASP A 72 10.82 -14.77 -8.95
N ARG A 73 9.52 -14.83 -9.24
CA ARG A 73 8.43 -15.38 -8.40
C ARG A 73 8.49 -14.91 -6.95
N CYS A 74 8.85 -13.64 -6.75
CA CYS A 74 9.00 -13.06 -5.42
C CYS A 74 7.65 -12.90 -4.71
N ASN A 75 7.59 -13.33 -3.45
CA ASN A 75 6.39 -13.21 -2.60
C ASN A 75 6.03 -11.75 -2.26
N CYS A 76 6.95 -10.81 -2.40
CA CYS A 76 6.68 -9.39 -2.20
C CYS A 76 6.05 -8.71 -3.41
N ARG A 77 6.29 -9.27 -4.63
CA ARG A 77 5.80 -8.63 -5.86
C ARG A 77 4.29 -8.79 -5.99
N LYS A 78 3.57 -7.67 -6.03
CA LYS A 78 2.11 -7.69 -6.30
C LYS A 78 1.81 -8.45 -7.60
N PRO A 79 0.83 -9.38 -7.63
CA PRO A 79 -0.29 -9.53 -6.70
C PRO A 79 0.01 -10.30 -5.40
N MET A 80 1.24 -10.76 -5.17
CA MET A 80 1.58 -11.36 -3.88
C MET A 80 1.57 -10.30 -2.77
N PRO A 81 1.04 -10.61 -1.57
CA PRO A 81 0.79 -9.63 -0.51
C PRO A 81 2.01 -9.37 0.40
N GLY A 82 3.20 -9.86 0.08
CA GLY A 82 4.36 -9.77 0.97
C GLY A 82 4.71 -8.34 1.41
N MET A 83 4.62 -7.36 0.51
CA MET A 83 4.83 -5.95 0.89
C MET A 83 3.76 -5.43 1.85
N LEU A 84 2.51 -5.90 1.74
CA LEU A 84 1.44 -5.50 2.66
C LEU A 84 1.63 -6.11 4.05
N TYR A 85 2.13 -7.36 4.13
CA TYR A 85 2.51 -7.97 5.41
C TYR A 85 3.62 -7.18 6.08
N LEU A 86 4.68 -6.87 5.34
CA LEU A 86 5.82 -6.11 5.84
C LEU A 86 5.40 -4.70 6.28
N GLY A 87 4.62 -4.00 5.45
CA GLY A 87 4.12 -2.67 5.75
C GLY A 87 3.29 -2.64 7.03
N HIS A 88 2.34 -3.55 7.17
CA HIS A 88 1.51 -3.67 8.36
C HIS A 88 2.38 -3.93 9.62
N SER A 89 3.35 -4.85 9.53
CA SER A 89 4.25 -5.17 10.63
C SER A 89 5.06 -3.95 11.07
N GLN A 90 5.73 -3.28 10.13
CA GLN A 90 6.59 -2.14 10.43
C GLN A 90 5.81 -0.93 10.97
N LEU A 91 4.63 -0.64 10.41
CA LEU A 91 3.79 0.46 10.91
C LEU A 91 3.30 0.18 12.32
N ARG A 92 2.92 -1.05 12.65
CA ARG A 92 2.51 -1.44 14.01
C ARG A 92 3.66 -1.44 15.00
N GLU A 93 4.84 -1.89 14.60
CA GLU A 93 6.04 -1.83 15.42
C GLU A 93 6.38 -0.39 15.79
N ASN A 94 6.35 0.53 14.82
CA ASN A 94 6.57 1.95 15.07
C ASN A 94 5.55 2.53 16.06
N LEU A 95 4.27 2.20 15.91
CA LEU A 95 3.23 2.61 16.88
C LEU A 95 3.46 2.01 18.27
N SER A 96 3.89 0.76 18.33
CA SER A 96 4.19 0.06 19.57
C SER A 96 5.32 0.74 20.33
N LEU A 97 6.41 1.06 19.63
CA LEU A 97 7.55 1.79 20.20
C LEU A 97 7.17 3.18 20.71
N GLN A 98 6.32 3.91 19.98
CA GLN A 98 5.84 5.23 20.38
C GLN A 98 4.92 5.19 21.60
N ASN A 99 4.12 4.13 21.75
CA ASN A 99 3.13 3.98 22.84
C ASN A 99 3.57 3.06 23.98
N GLY A 100 4.80 2.53 23.94
CA GLY A 100 5.32 1.60 24.95
C GLY A 100 4.61 0.24 24.97
N LEU A 101 3.91 -0.12 23.90
CA LEU A 101 3.22 -1.39 23.76
C LEU A 101 4.16 -2.45 23.17
N ASN A 102 4.29 -3.57 23.85
CA ASN A 102 5.08 -4.71 23.36
C ASN A 102 4.19 -5.59 22.47
N ILE A 103 4.21 -5.37 21.15
CA ILE A 103 3.43 -6.14 20.19
C ILE A 103 4.35 -7.12 19.48
N ASP A 104 4.21 -8.40 19.80
CA ASP A 104 4.93 -9.49 19.10
C ASP A 104 4.28 -9.74 17.71
N ILE A 105 4.84 -9.11 16.68
CA ILE A 105 4.34 -9.24 15.30
C ILE A 105 5.14 -10.34 14.60
N LYS A 106 4.57 -11.53 14.52
CA LYS A 106 5.12 -12.60 13.70
C LYS A 106 4.71 -12.44 12.25
N ILE A 107 5.66 -12.09 11.38
CA ILE A 107 5.48 -12.24 9.95
C ILE A 107 5.47 -13.76 9.67
N PRO A 108 4.41 -14.32 9.07
CA PRO A 108 4.41 -15.73 8.73
C PRO A 108 5.59 -16.03 7.81
N ASN A 109 6.55 -16.85 8.26
CA ASN A 109 7.69 -17.29 7.44
C ASN A 109 7.25 -18.21 6.29
N ASP A 110 6.08 -18.80 6.40
CA ASP A 110 5.51 -19.61 5.34
C ASP A 110 5.04 -18.69 4.24
N ALA A 111 5.84 -18.67 3.19
CA ALA A 111 5.51 -18.01 1.95
C ALA A 111 4.01 -18.17 1.69
N VAL A 112 3.33 -17.10 1.72
CA VAL A 112 1.89 -16.97 1.71
C VAL A 112 1.35 -17.85 0.59
N ARG A 113 0.90 -19.06 0.92
CA ARG A 113 0.17 -19.92 0.00
C ARG A 113 -1.23 -19.37 -0.15
N ILE A 114 -1.41 -18.51 -1.14
CA ILE A 114 -2.71 -17.89 -1.40
C ILE A 114 -3.54 -18.89 -2.20
N ASN A 115 -4.69 -19.23 -1.64
CA ASN A 115 -5.68 -19.98 -2.39
C ASN A 115 -6.63 -19.00 -3.10
N TRP A 116 -6.30 -18.66 -4.32
CA TRP A 116 -7.04 -17.71 -5.15
C TRP A 116 -8.46 -18.17 -5.54
N TRP A 117 -8.81 -19.43 -5.26
CA TRP A 117 -10.11 -20.04 -5.56
C TRP A 117 -11.08 -20.03 -4.38
N LYS A 118 -10.59 -19.68 -3.18
CA LYS A 118 -11.41 -19.56 -1.98
C LYS A 118 -12.01 -18.17 -1.85
N ASP A 119 -12.83 -18.02 -0.83
CA ASP A 119 -13.34 -16.71 -0.43
C ASP A 119 -12.19 -15.80 0.04
N LYS A 120 -12.42 -14.51 -0.09
CA LYS A 120 -11.50 -13.49 0.42
C LYS A 120 -11.30 -13.69 1.93
N PRO A 121 -10.06 -13.76 2.43
CA PRO A 121 -9.82 -13.92 3.86
C PRO A 121 -10.35 -12.73 4.66
N ALA A 122 -10.62 -12.94 5.95
CA ALA A 122 -10.95 -11.86 6.85
C ALA A 122 -9.73 -10.93 7.06
N PRO A 123 -9.92 -9.61 7.13
CA PRO A 123 -8.85 -8.66 7.43
C PRO A 123 -8.42 -8.76 8.90
N ILE A 124 -7.20 -8.32 9.22
CA ILE A 124 -6.75 -8.15 10.60
C ILE A 124 -7.40 -6.90 11.22
N ASN A 125 -7.60 -5.88 10.39
CA ASN A 125 -8.27 -4.64 10.76
C ASN A 125 -9.28 -4.28 9.66
N ASP A 126 -10.54 -4.11 10.03
CA ASP A 126 -11.65 -3.87 9.10
C ASP A 126 -11.49 -2.57 8.29
N PHE A 127 -10.75 -1.61 8.82
CA PHE A 127 -10.51 -0.33 8.15
C PHE A 127 -9.29 -0.33 7.25
N ASP A 128 -8.46 -1.38 7.25
CA ASP A 128 -7.34 -1.47 6.33
C ASP A 128 -7.82 -1.51 4.88
N PHE A 129 -7.11 -0.82 4.00
CA PHE A 129 -7.46 -0.74 2.59
C PHE A 129 -6.23 -0.67 1.69
N ILE A 130 -6.45 -0.91 0.42
CA ILE A 130 -5.51 -0.62 -0.67
C ILE A 130 -6.20 0.18 -1.77
N VAL A 131 -5.48 1.15 -2.29
CA VAL A 131 -5.87 1.91 -3.49
C VAL A 131 -4.89 1.58 -4.60
N GLY A 132 -5.39 1.24 -5.77
CA GLY A 132 -4.54 0.95 -6.92
C GLY A 132 -5.28 0.95 -8.25
N ASP A 133 -4.55 1.18 -9.32
CA ASP A 133 -5.08 1.21 -10.69
C ASP A 133 -5.02 -0.16 -11.38
N ARG A 134 -4.22 -1.10 -10.85
CA ARG A 134 -3.92 -2.39 -11.47
C ARG A 134 -4.58 -3.57 -10.76
N LYS A 135 -4.91 -4.60 -11.53
CA LYS A 135 -5.37 -5.89 -10.97
C LYS A 135 -4.39 -6.47 -9.96
N SER A 136 -3.08 -6.22 -10.11
CA SER A 136 -2.07 -6.68 -9.17
C SER A 136 -2.18 -6.03 -7.79
N ASP A 137 -2.61 -4.77 -7.72
CA ASP A 137 -2.83 -4.07 -6.47
C ASP A 137 -4.04 -4.66 -5.74
N LEU A 138 -5.14 -4.80 -6.46
CA LEU A 138 -6.36 -5.41 -5.93
C LEU A 138 -6.13 -6.87 -5.49
N GLY A 139 -5.35 -7.63 -6.27
CA GLY A 139 -4.97 -9.00 -5.92
C GLY A 139 -4.20 -9.08 -4.60
N ALA A 140 -3.24 -8.20 -4.39
CA ALA A 140 -2.48 -8.14 -3.15
C ALA A 140 -3.38 -7.79 -1.95
N GLY A 141 -4.27 -6.81 -2.10
CA GLY A 141 -5.25 -6.44 -1.08
C GLY A 141 -6.27 -7.54 -0.80
N TRP A 142 -6.76 -8.21 -1.86
CA TRP A 142 -7.67 -9.35 -1.73
C TRP A 142 -7.02 -10.46 -0.89
N ALA A 143 -5.77 -10.80 -1.18
CA ALA A 143 -5.02 -11.82 -0.44
C ALA A 143 -4.81 -11.47 1.04
N ARG A 144 -4.91 -10.19 1.41
CA ARG A 144 -4.86 -9.68 2.79
C ARG A 144 -6.24 -9.52 3.43
N GLY A 145 -7.31 -9.70 2.67
CA GLY A 145 -8.67 -9.52 3.17
C GLY A 145 -9.14 -8.06 3.30
N ILE A 146 -8.27 -7.09 3.00
CA ILE A 146 -8.53 -5.66 3.24
C ILE A 146 -9.49 -5.05 2.20
N ARG A 147 -10.06 -3.88 2.49
CA ARG A 147 -10.91 -3.15 1.54
C ARG A 147 -10.14 -2.80 0.28
N LEU A 148 -10.77 -2.88 -0.87
CA LEU A 148 -10.15 -2.66 -2.18
C LEU A 148 -10.77 -1.44 -2.84
N PHE A 149 -9.95 -0.54 -3.34
CA PHE A 149 -10.42 0.63 -4.08
C PHE A 149 -9.64 0.75 -5.39
N LYS A 150 -10.35 0.48 -6.50
CA LYS A 150 -9.80 0.63 -7.83
C LYS A 150 -9.96 2.07 -8.29
N VAL A 151 -8.89 2.65 -8.83
CA VAL A 151 -8.89 4.04 -9.29
C VAL A 151 -8.45 4.16 -10.74
N ASN A 152 -8.84 5.27 -11.35
CA ASN A 152 -8.27 5.71 -12.62
C ASN A 152 -6.85 6.23 -12.36
N PRO A 153 -5.81 5.79 -13.12
CA PRO A 153 -4.43 6.21 -12.90
C PRO A 153 -4.20 7.73 -13.07
N ASN A 154 -5.10 8.44 -13.76
CA ASN A 154 -5.01 9.88 -13.94
C ASN A 154 -5.72 10.70 -12.84
N ILE A 155 -6.49 10.04 -11.97
CA ILE A 155 -7.22 10.68 -10.86
C ILE A 155 -6.63 10.23 -9.52
N GLY A 156 -6.37 8.93 -9.36
CA GLY A 156 -5.75 8.38 -8.17
C GLY A 156 -6.66 8.42 -6.93
N LEU A 157 -6.05 8.65 -5.77
CA LEU A 157 -6.68 8.57 -4.45
C LEU A 157 -7.91 9.48 -4.30
N VAL A 158 -7.91 10.64 -4.94
CA VAL A 158 -9.02 11.61 -4.88
C VAL A 158 -10.35 10.99 -5.29
N GLN A 159 -10.32 10.04 -6.23
CA GLN A 159 -11.53 9.37 -6.73
C GLN A 159 -12.28 8.60 -5.64
N VAL A 160 -11.60 8.16 -4.61
CA VAL A 160 -12.13 7.21 -3.62
C VAL A 160 -12.00 7.66 -2.17
N ILE A 161 -11.48 8.86 -1.91
CA ILE A 161 -11.21 9.32 -0.56
C ILE A 161 -12.47 9.35 0.32
N ASP A 162 -13.59 9.83 -0.18
CA ASP A 162 -14.84 9.89 0.56
C ASP A 162 -15.37 8.49 0.89
N ARG A 163 -15.19 7.52 -0.02
CA ARG A 163 -15.54 6.12 0.18
C ARG A 163 -14.66 5.46 1.24
N ILE A 164 -13.36 5.78 1.25
CA ILE A 164 -12.42 5.26 2.26
C ILE A 164 -12.80 5.74 3.65
N LEU A 165 -13.20 7.01 3.75
CA LEU A 165 -13.59 7.65 5.00
C LEU A 165 -15.01 7.29 5.47
N ASP A 166 -15.79 6.62 4.64
CA ASP A 166 -17.08 6.03 4.99
C ASP A 166 -16.86 4.66 5.64
N ASP A 167 -17.13 4.54 6.92
CA ASP A 167 -16.95 3.31 7.70
C ASP A 167 -17.89 2.17 7.25
N THR A 168 -18.90 2.48 6.45
CA THR A 168 -19.87 1.50 5.91
C THR A 168 -19.49 0.99 4.53
N ASP A 169 -18.55 1.64 3.81
CA ASP A 169 -18.12 1.21 2.48
C ASP A 169 -17.14 0.01 2.60
N CYS A 170 -17.58 -1.13 2.11
CA CYS A 170 -16.78 -2.37 2.11
C CYS A 170 -15.72 -2.44 1.00
N GLY A 171 -15.61 -1.39 0.17
CA GLY A 171 -14.73 -1.36 -1.00
C GLY A 171 -15.27 -2.09 -2.22
N ASP A 172 -14.44 -2.18 -3.26
CA ASP A 172 -14.81 -2.78 -4.54
C ASP A 172 -14.77 -4.31 -4.48
N PHE A 173 -15.70 -4.93 -5.19
CA PHE A 173 -15.64 -6.37 -5.43
C PHE A 173 -14.50 -6.70 -6.40
N PHE A 174 -13.72 -7.72 -6.05
CA PHE A 174 -12.64 -8.23 -6.89
C PHE A 174 -12.57 -9.75 -6.81
N GLN A 175 -12.49 -10.41 -7.95
CA GLN A 175 -12.24 -11.85 -8.03
C GLN A 175 -10.91 -12.11 -8.75
N PRO A 176 -9.92 -12.74 -8.08
CA PRO A 176 -8.58 -12.92 -8.63
C PRO A 176 -8.53 -13.86 -9.83
N VAL A 177 -9.44 -14.83 -9.87
CA VAL A 177 -9.46 -15.90 -10.86
C VAL A 177 -10.77 -15.82 -11.67
N ARG A 178 -10.65 -15.17 -12.82
CA ARG A 178 -11.58 -15.28 -13.97
C ARG A 178 -10.83 -15.05 -15.25
#